data_cd17145066a0d3325e8c6311db97eb18
#
_entry.id   cd17145066a0d3325e8c6311db97eb18
#
_cell.length_a   1.000
_cell.length_b   1.000
_cell.length_c   1.000
_cell.angle_alpha   90.00
_cell.angle_beta   90.00
_cell.angle_gamma   90.00
#
_symmetry.space_group_name_H-M   'P 1'
#
loop_
_entity.id
_entity.type
_entity.pdbx_description
1 polymer ?
#
loop_
_entity_poly.entity_id
_entity_poly.type
_entity_poly.pdbx_seq_one_letter_code
_entity_poly.pdbx_strand_id
1 'polypeptide(L)'
;MRDNNDPKLWDKDIWSEMVKLGWPGILIPEEFGGSNFGVTGIGVILQECAKTLTPSPLFATGVLGAYAITKFGNDNQKSNYLPKIVSGEITTALAIDETSHHEPSKTEMTAKKNNSNFILNGKKIFVIDGASADILIVLARTSGVKGDSTGLSLFILNSDTSGIEIKKLDMADSRNYANISFNEVIIDESSLLGDLETAGETVESILDIGRIAMSAEMLGNAESAFEITLDYLKQRKQFGALIGSFQALQHRAAEMFCEIELTKSSVMAAMRAADENSNELQRLSSLSKTMAGETLHLVSMRQFKCTEA
;
A
#
# COMPACT_ATOMS: atom_id res chain seq x y z
N MET A 1 -2.58 -19.39 8.40
CA MET A 1 -3.06 -18.50 7.32
C MET A 1 -2.58 -18.92 5.93
N ARG A 2 -1.34 -19.37 5.74
CA ARG A 2 -0.88 -19.88 4.42
C ARG A 2 -1.68 -21.08 3.87
N ASP A 3 -2.31 -21.83 4.75
CA ASP A 3 -3.12 -23.03 4.41
C ASP A 3 -4.59 -22.73 4.18
N ASN A 4 -5.03 -21.48 4.32
CA ASN A 4 -6.39 -21.10 3.98
C ASN A 4 -6.51 -21.02 2.46
N ASN A 5 -7.14 -22.01 1.86
CA ASN A 5 -7.55 -22.03 0.46
C ASN A 5 -8.67 -21.01 0.17
N ASP A 6 -8.70 -19.86 0.84
CA ASP A 6 -9.64 -18.80 0.53
C ASP A 6 -9.26 -18.19 -0.83
N PRO A 7 -10.17 -18.19 -1.80
CA PRO A 7 -9.90 -17.64 -3.12
C PRO A 7 -9.58 -16.13 -3.08
N LYS A 8 -10.03 -15.43 -2.04
CA LYS A 8 -9.71 -13.99 -1.81
C LYS A 8 -8.36 -13.76 -1.16
N LEU A 9 -7.70 -14.80 -0.62
CA LEU A 9 -6.35 -14.77 -0.04
C LEU A 9 -6.18 -13.87 1.20
N TRP A 10 -7.29 -13.47 1.83
CA TRP A 10 -7.36 -12.77 3.11
C TRP A 10 -8.57 -13.29 3.91
N ASP A 11 -8.56 -13.04 5.23
CA ASP A 11 -9.60 -13.51 6.12
C ASP A 11 -10.86 -12.65 5.99
N LYS A 12 -11.97 -13.28 5.58
CA LYS A 12 -13.25 -12.59 5.35
C LYS A 12 -13.87 -12.04 6.63
N ASP A 13 -13.67 -12.72 7.74
CA ASP A 13 -14.24 -12.30 9.02
C ASP A 13 -13.50 -11.05 9.52
N ILE A 14 -12.17 -11.07 9.43
CA ILE A 14 -11.34 -9.89 9.75
C ILE A 14 -11.72 -8.72 8.84
N TRP A 15 -11.84 -8.93 7.53
CA TRP A 15 -12.25 -7.87 6.61
C TRP A 15 -13.65 -7.33 6.94
N SER A 16 -14.60 -8.21 7.24
CA SER A 16 -15.95 -7.81 7.65
C SER A 16 -15.95 -6.94 8.91
N GLU A 17 -15.11 -7.27 9.90
CA GLU A 17 -14.96 -6.43 11.10
C GLU A 17 -14.31 -5.07 10.78
N MET A 18 -13.29 -5.02 9.91
CA MET A 18 -12.70 -3.76 9.45
C MET A 18 -13.73 -2.87 8.74
N VAL A 19 -14.60 -3.46 7.91
CA VAL A 19 -15.69 -2.77 7.23
C VAL A 19 -16.72 -2.23 8.24
N LYS A 20 -17.15 -3.03 9.22
CA LYS A 20 -18.07 -2.58 10.29
C LYS A 20 -17.50 -1.40 11.09
N LEU A 21 -16.18 -1.36 11.27
CA LEU A 21 -15.47 -0.27 11.92
C LEU A 21 -15.26 0.96 11.01
N GLY A 22 -15.65 0.87 9.73
CA GLY A 22 -15.52 1.95 8.76
C GLY A 22 -14.12 2.19 8.21
N TRP A 23 -13.18 1.26 8.44
CA TRP A 23 -11.77 1.45 8.08
C TRP A 23 -11.51 1.65 6.58
N PRO A 24 -12.20 0.95 5.65
CA PRO A 24 -12.01 1.20 4.21
C PRO A 24 -12.42 2.61 3.77
N GLY A 25 -13.31 3.26 4.54
CA GLY A 25 -13.86 4.59 4.24
C GLY A 25 -13.14 5.75 4.91
N ILE A 26 -12.02 5.52 5.61
CA ILE A 26 -11.35 6.57 6.41
C ILE A 26 -10.88 7.77 5.57
N LEU A 27 -10.40 7.53 4.35
CA LEU A 27 -9.97 8.60 3.42
C LEU A 27 -11.10 9.10 2.52
N ILE A 28 -12.28 8.47 2.56
CA ILE A 28 -13.40 8.78 1.68
C ILE A 28 -14.26 9.87 2.32
N PRO A 29 -14.71 10.91 1.56
CA PRO A 29 -15.61 11.94 2.05
C PRO A 29 -16.95 11.40 2.58
N GLU A 30 -17.53 12.10 3.53
CA GLU A 30 -18.81 11.73 4.16
C GLU A 30 -19.97 11.63 3.16
N GLU A 31 -19.96 12.46 2.12
CA GLU A 31 -20.97 12.42 1.04
C GLU A 31 -21.03 11.09 0.28
N PHE A 32 -19.94 10.30 0.31
CA PHE A 32 -19.85 8.95 -0.26
C PHE A 32 -19.90 7.85 0.81
N GLY A 33 -20.27 8.20 2.06
CA GLY A 33 -20.39 7.25 3.16
C GLY A 33 -19.10 6.99 3.94
N GLY A 34 -18.01 7.68 3.64
CA GLY A 34 -16.76 7.61 4.40
C GLY A 34 -16.77 8.46 5.65
N SER A 35 -15.66 8.56 6.35
CA SER A 35 -15.48 9.37 7.56
C SER A 35 -14.57 10.59 7.39
N ASN A 36 -13.85 10.68 6.28
CA ASN A 36 -12.89 11.75 5.98
C ASN A 36 -11.92 12.06 7.15
N PHE A 37 -11.45 11.01 7.82
CA PHE A 37 -10.64 11.13 9.04
C PHE A 37 -9.14 11.35 8.75
N GLY A 38 -8.77 11.37 7.48
CA GLY A 38 -7.44 11.72 7.00
C GLY A 38 -6.40 10.60 7.05
N VAL A 39 -5.22 10.94 6.57
CA VAL A 39 -4.07 10.02 6.47
C VAL A 39 -3.53 9.66 7.85
N THR A 40 -3.61 10.57 8.82
CA THR A 40 -3.27 10.28 10.21
C THR A 40 -4.15 9.16 10.77
N GLY A 41 -5.46 9.19 10.50
CA GLY A 41 -6.39 8.16 10.96
C GLY A 41 -6.07 6.78 10.41
N ILE A 42 -5.92 6.65 9.09
CA ILE A 42 -5.59 5.35 8.48
C ILE A 42 -4.18 4.89 8.85
N GLY A 43 -3.22 5.80 9.04
CA GLY A 43 -1.86 5.48 9.46
C GLY A 43 -1.81 4.80 10.83
N VAL A 44 -2.56 5.31 11.81
CA VAL A 44 -2.68 4.69 13.15
C VAL A 44 -3.27 3.27 13.05
N ILE A 45 -4.29 3.07 12.22
CA ILE A 45 -4.88 1.73 12.02
C ILE A 45 -3.88 0.76 11.41
N LEU A 46 -3.17 1.19 10.36
CA LEU A 46 -2.15 0.34 9.71
C LEU A 46 -0.99 0.01 10.65
N GLN A 47 -0.56 0.95 11.50
CA GLN A 47 0.44 0.70 12.54
C GLN A 47 -0.01 -0.39 13.52
N GLU A 48 -1.26 -0.36 13.98
CA GLU A 48 -1.80 -1.38 14.89
C GLU A 48 -1.99 -2.74 14.19
N CYS A 49 -2.52 -2.76 12.96
CA CYS A 49 -2.64 -3.98 12.16
C CYS A 49 -1.29 -4.66 11.91
N ALA A 50 -0.25 -3.86 11.75
CA ALA A 50 1.11 -4.34 11.50
C ALA A 50 1.68 -5.15 12.67
N LYS A 51 1.35 -4.80 13.92
CA LYS A 51 1.82 -5.51 15.12
C LYS A 51 1.44 -6.98 15.13
N THR A 52 0.40 -7.36 14.41
CA THR A 52 -0.10 -8.74 14.29
C THR A 52 0.05 -9.31 12.88
N LEU A 53 0.71 -8.58 11.96
CA LEU A 53 0.87 -8.95 10.55
C LEU A 53 -0.47 -9.30 9.89
N THR A 54 -1.52 -8.54 10.19
CA THR A 54 -2.88 -8.81 9.76
C THR A 54 -3.03 -8.68 8.24
N PRO A 55 -3.25 -9.78 7.49
CA PRO A 55 -3.45 -9.70 6.05
C PRO A 55 -4.85 -9.18 5.73
N SER A 56 -4.93 -8.10 4.97
CA SER A 56 -6.19 -7.51 4.52
C SER A 56 -5.98 -6.68 3.26
N PRO A 57 -7.03 -6.42 2.46
CA PRO A 57 -6.94 -5.53 1.31
C PRO A 57 -6.97 -4.04 1.70
N LEU A 58 -6.86 -3.70 2.99
CA LEU A 58 -7.02 -2.33 3.50
C LEU A 58 -6.03 -1.36 2.86
N PHE A 59 -4.76 -1.76 2.70
CA PHE A 59 -3.75 -0.89 2.10
C PHE A 59 -4.05 -0.57 0.63
N ALA A 60 -4.30 -1.58 -0.20
CA ALA A 60 -4.55 -1.36 -1.63
C ALA A 60 -5.91 -0.69 -1.86
N THR A 61 -6.94 -1.07 -1.09
CA THR A 61 -8.31 -0.59 -1.27
C THR A 61 -8.57 0.71 -0.51
N GLY A 62 -8.36 0.71 0.79
CA GLY A 62 -8.71 1.84 1.68
C GLY A 62 -7.70 3.00 1.62
N VAL A 63 -6.45 2.74 1.13
CA VAL A 63 -5.45 3.80 0.94
C VAL A 63 -5.31 4.13 -0.53
N LEU A 64 -4.70 3.24 -1.34
CA LEU A 64 -4.33 3.57 -2.72
C LEU A 64 -5.55 3.82 -3.61
N GLY A 65 -6.50 2.88 -3.64
CA GLY A 65 -7.69 2.98 -4.47
C GLY A 65 -8.65 4.06 -4.02
N ALA A 66 -8.94 4.13 -2.72
CA ALA A 66 -9.81 5.15 -2.16
C ALA A 66 -9.26 6.55 -2.42
N TYR A 67 -7.96 6.78 -2.19
CA TYR A 67 -7.34 8.08 -2.47
C TYR A 67 -7.35 8.41 -3.96
N ALA A 68 -6.97 7.46 -4.82
CA ALA A 68 -6.93 7.66 -6.26
C ALA A 68 -8.30 8.08 -6.82
N ILE A 69 -9.37 7.38 -6.44
CA ILE A 69 -10.73 7.66 -6.91
C ILE A 69 -11.26 8.97 -6.30
N THR A 70 -11.04 9.20 -4.99
CA THR A 70 -11.48 10.43 -4.32
C THR A 70 -10.84 11.67 -4.94
N LYS A 71 -9.55 11.60 -5.22
CA LYS A 71 -8.78 12.78 -5.69
C LYS A 71 -8.93 13.03 -7.19
N PHE A 72 -8.94 11.99 -8.00
CA PHE A 72 -8.84 12.07 -9.46
C PHE A 72 -10.06 11.54 -10.22
N GLY A 73 -10.97 10.83 -9.55
CA GLY A 73 -12.20 10.34 -10.16
C GLY A 73 -13.16 11.47 -10.52
N ASN A 74 -13.88 11.31 -11.64
CA ASN A 74 -15.02 12.16 -11.95
C ASN A 74 -16.22 11.81 -11.05
N ASP A 75 -17.28 12.63 -11.06
CA ASP A 75 -18.43 12.45 -10.16
C ASP A 75 -19.13 11.11 -10.33
N ASN A 76 -19.20 10.59 -11.56
CA ASN A 76 -19.76 9.26 -11.83
C ASN A 76 -18.89 8.14 -11.23
N GLN A 77 -17.59 8.23 -11.37
CA GLN A 77 -16.65 7.26 -10.80
C GLN A 77 -16.70 7.30 -9.28
N LYS A 78 -16.66 8.48 -8.67
CA LYS A 78 -16.79 8.65 -7.21
C LYS A 78 -18.08 8.04 -6.69
N SER A 79 -19.21 8.39 -7.29
CA SER A 79 -20.54 7.89 -6.88
C SER A 79 -20.70 6.39 -7.09
N ASN A 80 -20.04 5.80 -8.08
CA ASN A 80 -20.13 4.37 -8.37
C ASN A 80 -19.20 3.52 -7.51
N TYR A 81 -17.97 3.97 -7.23
CA TYR A 81 -16.96 3.14 -6.59
C TYR A 81 -16.80 3.41 -5.09
N LEU A 82 -16.82 4.68 -4.65
CA LEU A 82 -16.50 5.01 -3.27
C LEU A 82 -17.46 4.38 -2.25
N PRO A 83 -18.81 4.41 -2.43
CA PRO A 83 -19.73 3.75 -1.50
C PRO A 83 -19.51 2.23 -1.42
N LYS A 84 -19.11 1.58 -2.53
CA LYS A 84 -18.83 0.15 -2.56
C LYS A 84 -17.51 -0.21 -1.87
N ILE A 85 -16.52 0.68 -1.90
CA ILE A 85 -15.30 0.54 -1.10
C ILE A 85 -15.64 0.64 0.38
N VAL A 86 -16.42 1.64 0.79
CA VAL A 86 -16.85 1.83 2.19
C VAL A 86 -17.58 0.61 2.72
N SER A 87 -18.51 0.05 1.92
CA SER A 87 -19.27 -1.15 2.30
C SER A 87 -18.45 -2.46 2.22
N GLY A 88 -17.22 -2.41 1.69
CA GLY A 88 -16.39 -3.59 1.47
C GLY A 88 -16.90 -4.52 0.35
N GLU A 89 -17.87 -4.06 -0.46
CA GLU A 89 -18.42 -4.81 -1.61
C GLU A 89 -17.37 -5.03 -2.69
N ILE A 90 -16.49 -4.03 -2.93
CA ILE A 90 -15.40 -4.12 -3.88
C ILE A 90 -14.05 -3.85 -3.23
N THR A 91 -13.03 -4.50 -3.76
CA THR A 91 -11.62 -4.26 -3.46
C THR A 91 -10.90 -3.75 -4.69
N THR A 92 -9.83 -2.97 -4.49
CA THR A 92 -9.07 -2.37 -5.59
C THR A 92 -7.60 -2.74 -5.54
N ALA A 93 -6.93 -2.70 -6.69
CA ALA A 93 -5.48 -2.82 -6.79
C ALA A 93 -4.89 -1.80 -7.77
N LEU A 94 -3.73 -1.23 -7.43
CA LEU A 94 -3.00 -0.28 -8.26
C LEU A 94 -1.91 -1.02 -9.06
N ALA A 95 -2.05 -1.06 -10.38
CA ALA A 95 -1.19 -1.79 -11.30
C ALA A 95 -0.32 -0.81 -12.11
N ILE A 96 0.92 -0.57 -11.65
CA ILE A 96 1.82 0.45 -12.22
C ILE A 96 3.16 -0.10 -12.71
N ASP A 97 3.75 -1.09 -12.04
CA ASP A 97 5.08 -1.58 -12.36
C ASP A 97 5.09 -2.68 -13.43
N GLU A 98 6.15 -2.69 -14.25
CA GLU A 98 6.35 -3.66 -15.35
C GLU A 98 7.67 -4.45 -15.23
N THR A 99 8.58 -3.98 -14.37
CA THR A 99 9.90 -4.56 -14.15
C THR A 99 10.17 -4.74 -12.66
N SER A 100 11.23 -5.46 -12.31
CA SER A 100 11.66 -5.64 -10.91
C SER A 100 12.12 -4.34 -10.22
N HIS A 101 12.33 -3.27 -10.98
CA HIS A 101 12.64 -1.94 -10.45
C HIS A 101 11.39 -1.10 -10.53
N HIS A 102 11.03 -0.47 -9.39
CA HIS A 102 9.93 0.48 -9.32
C HIS A 102 10.28 1.75 -10.09
N GLU A 103 9.69 1.90 -11.27
CA GLU A 103 9.95 3.03 -12.16
C GLU A 103 8.74 3.26 -13.09
N PRO A 104 7.63 3.81 -12.57
CA PRO A 104 6.38 3.97 -13.32
C PRO A 104 6.51 4.77 -14.61
N SER A 105 7.47 5.72 -14.68
CA SER A 105 7.75 6.48 -15.90
C SER A 105 8.18 5.62 -17.10
N LYS A 106 8.76 4.44 -16.82
CA LYS A 106 9.19 3.48 -17.85
C LYS A 106 8.09 2.51 -18.31
N THR A 107 6.83 2.85 -18.05
CA THR A 107 5.68 2.07 -18.53
C THR A 107 5.72 1.94 -20.06
N GLU A 108 5.68 0.69 -20.54
CA GLU A 108 5.59 0.29 -21.95
C GLU A 108 4.20 -0.23 -22.34
N MET A 109 3.40 -0.68 -21.37
CA MET A 109 2.00 -1.06 -21.58
C MET A 109 1.27 0.07 -22.29
N THR A 110 0.62 -0.25 -23.41
CA THR A 110 -0.03 0.74 -24.27
C THR A 110 -1.53 0.79 -24.05
N ALA A 111 -2.12 1.98 -24.18
CA ALA A 111 -3.55 2.21 -24.28
C ALA A 111 -3.81 3.02 -25.58
N LYS A 112 -4.13 2.31 -26.67
CA LYS A 112 -4.36 2.95 -27.97
C LYS A 112 -5.82 3.37 -28.11
N LYS A 113 -6.06 4.65 -28.42
CA LYS A 113 -7.41 5.16 -28.67
C LYS A 113 -7.96 4.56 -29.97
N ASN A 114 -9.18 4.03 -29.90
CA ASN A 114 -9.94 3.51 -31.02
C ASN A 114 -11.39 4.02 -30.92
N ASN A 115 -11.71 5.10 -31.64
CA ASN A 115 -12.96 5.83 -31.54
C ASN A 115 -13.23 6.32 -30.10
N SER A 116 -14.32 5.83 -29.46
CA SER A 116 -14.71 6.10 -28.07
C SER A 116 -14.10 5.15 -27.05
N ASN A 117 -13.24 4.23 -27.48
CA ASN A 117 -12.66 3.19 -26.62
C ASN A 117 -11.13 3.32 -26.57
N PHE A 118 -10.53 2.65 -25.60
CA PHE A 118 -9.09 2.36 -25.56
C PHE A 118 -8.86 0.86 -25.65
N ILE A 119 -7.79 0.45 -26.31
CA ILE A 119 -7.34 -0.95 -26.39
C ILE A 119 -6.03 -1.04 -25.60
N LEU A 120 -6.05 -1.79 -24.51
CA LEU A 120 -4.93 -1.99 -23.61
C LEU A 120 -4.16 -3.25 -23.98
N ASN A 121 -2.83 -3.12 -24.10
CA ASN A 121 -1.91 -4.22 -24.36
C ASN A 121 -0.64 -4.08 -23.52
N GLY A 122 -0.28 -5.14 -22.79
CA GLY A 122 0.94 -5.18 -21.98
C GLY A 122 0.81 -6.04 -20.73
N LYS A 123 1.64 -5.75 -19.72
CA LYS A 123 1.64 -6.50 -18.47
C LYS A 123 2.00 -5.60 -17.30
N LYS A 124 1.51 -5.94 -16.12
CA LYS A 124 1.92 -5.36 -14.83
C LYS A 124 2.37 -6.47 -13.89
N ILE A 125 3.37 -6.18 -13.07
CA ILE A 125 3.95 -7.17 -12.15
C ILE A 125 3.90 -6.67 -10.71
N PHE A 126 3.98 -7.61 -9.76
CA PHE A 126 3.98 -7.34 -8.32
C PHE A 126 2.82 -6.43 -7.87
N VAL A 127 1.65 -6.59 -8.49
CA VAL A 127 0.46 -5.81 -8.13
C VAL A 127 -0.04 -6.27 -6.76
N ILE A 128 0.06 -5.37 -5.77
CA ILE A 128 -0.39 -5.61 -4.39
C ILE A 128 -1.91 -5.82 -4.40
N ASP A 129 -2.37 -6.89 -3.76
CA ASP A 129 -3.76 -7.37 -3.73
C ASP A 129 -4.38 -7.65 -5.11
N GLY A 130 -3.56 -7.67 -6.16
CA GLY A 130 -3.99 -7.85 -7.54
C GLY A 130 -4.60 -9.22 -7.85
N ALA A 131 -4.31 -10.27 -7.07
CA ALA A 131 -4.87 -11.60 -7.32
C ALA A 131 -6.35 -11.73 -6.88
N SER A 132 -6.86 -10.81 -6.08
CA SER A 132 -8.22 -10.84 -5.54
C SER A 132 -9.00 -9.54 -5.69
N ALA A 133 -8.41 -8.52 -6.29
CA ALA A 133 -9.08 -7.24 -6.51
C ALA A 133 -10.24 -7.37 -7.50
N ASP A 134 -11.34 -6.70 -7.19
CA ASP A 134 -12.50 -6.61 -8.08
C ASP A 134 -12.28 -5.51 -9.14
N ILE A 135 -11.54 -4.45 -8.78
CA ILE A 135 -11.24 -3.29 -9.62
C ILE A 135 -9.73 -3.09 -9.73
N LEU A 136 -9.25 -2.86 -10.94
CA LEU A 136 -7.87 -2.52 -11.24
C LEU A 136 -7.76 -1.04 -11.62
N ILE A 137 -6.80 -0.33 -11.02
CA ILE A 137 -6.37 1.00 -11.45
C ILE A 137 -5.04 0.82 -12.18
N VAL A 138 -5.04 1.02 -13.49
CA VAL A 138 -3.95 0.59 -14.37
C VAL A 138 -3.29 1.78 -15.04
N LEU A 139 -1.96 1.88 -14.90
CA LEU A 139 -1.15 2.86 -15.62
C LEU A 139 -0.78 2.32 -17.00
N ALA A 140 -1.08 3.11 -18.05
CA ALA A 140 -0.72 2.77 -19.42
C ALA A 140 -0.26 4.00 -20.20
N ARG A 141 0.52 3.77 -21.25
CA ARG A 141 1.01 4.81 -22.14
C ARG A 141 0.03 5.04 -23.29
N THR A 142 -0.44 6.25 -23.40
CA THR A 142 -1.36 6.70 -24.46
C THR A 142 -0.64 7.43 -25.58
N SER A 143 0.53 8.04 -25.29
CA SER A 143 1.40 8.67 -26.30
C SER A 143 2.87 8.69 -25.84
N GLY A 144 3.76 9.18 -26.71
CA GLY A 144 5.20 9.25 -26.42
C GLY A 144 5.90 7.89 -26.41
N VAL A 145 7.11 7.84 -25.84
CA VAL A 145 7.94 6.64 -25.74
C VAL A 145 8.28 6.32 -24.30
N LYS A 146 8.78 5.11 -24.07
CA LYS A 146 9.25 4.64 -22.76
C LYS A 146 10.23 5.63 -22.14
N GLY A 147 9.97 6.03 -20.90
CA GLY A 147 10.79 6.99 -20.13
C GLY A 147 10.35 8.44 -20.25
N ASP A 148 9.41 8.77 -21.15
CA ASP A 148 8.80 10.10 -21.17
C ASP A 148 7.94 10.29 -19.90
N SER A 149 8.07 11.45 -19.28
CA SER A 149 7.27 11.82 -18.09
C SER A 149 5.81 12.13 -18.44
N THR A 150 5.54 12.44 -19.72
CA THR A 150 4.20 12.72 -20.27
C THR A 150 3.69 11.50 -21.05
N GLY A 151 2.43 11.54 -21.48
CA GLY A 151 1.83 10.48 -22.29
C GLY A 151 1.40 9.25 -21.51
N LEU A 152 1.35 9.35 -20.19
CA LEU A 152 0.84 8.31 -19.29
C LEU A 152 -0.59 8.64 -18.84
N SER A 153 -1.46 7.64 -18.80
CA SER A 153 -2.85 7.75 -18.35
C SER A 153 -3.21 6.63 -17.40
N LEU A 154 -4.10 6.92 -16.46
CA LEU A 154 -4.66 5.91 -15.55
C LEU A 154 -6.05 5.49 -16.01
N PHE A 155 -6.36 4.23 -15.85
CA PHE A 155 -7.65 3.65 -16.19
C PHE A 155 -8.21 2.81 -15.05
N ILE A 156 -9.51 2.93 -14.80
CA ILE A 156 -10.27 2.10 -13.87
C ILE A 156 -11.04 1.04 -14.66
N LEU A 157 -10.89 -0.24 -14.33
CA LEU A 157 -11.59 -1.33 -15.01
C LEU A 157 -11.85 -2.51 -14.06
N ASN A 158 -12.86 -3.31 -14.40
CA ASN A 158 -13.13 -4.55 -13.67
C ASN A 158 -12.03 -5.59 -13.95
N SER A 159 -11.62 -6.32 -12.93
CA SER A 159 -10.58 -7.36 -13.07
C SER A 159 -11.01 -8.55 -13.92
N ASP A 160 -12.31 -8.77 -14.10
CA ASP A 160 -12.91 -9.82 -14.93
C ASP A 160 -13.13 -9.40 -16.39
N THR A 161 -12.64 -8.20 -16.78
CA THR A 161 -12.75 -7.72 -18.17
C THR A 161 -12.04 -8.68 -19.13
N SER A 162 -12.72 -9.01 -20.25
CA SER A 162 -12.19 -9.93 -21.27
C SER A 162 -10.81 -9.48 -21.76
N GLY A 163 -9.86 -10.41 -21.84
CA GLY A 163 -8.48 -10.15 -22.23
C GLY A 163 -7.52 -9.88 -21.05
N ILE A 164 -8.04 -9.85 -19.81
CA ILE A 164 -7.21 -9.77 -18.60
C ILE A 164 -6.91 -11.19 -18.10
N GLU A 165 -5.65 -11.47 -17.84
CA GLU A 165 -5.18 -12.68 -17.21
C GLU A 165 -4.40 -12.35 -15.93
N ILE A 166 -4.86 -12.86 -14.79
CA ILE A 166 -4.29 -12.63 -13.47
C ILE A 166 -3.57 -13.89 -13.01
N LYS A 167 -2.26 -13.76 -12.76
CA LYS A 167 -1.43 -14.83 -12.21
C LYS A 167 -0.97 -14.47 -10.82
N LYS A 168 -1.49 -15.17 -9.81
CA LYS A 168 -1.07 -15.06 -8.42
C LYS A 168 0.43 -15.33 -8.27
N LEU A 169 1.07 -14.60 -7.37
CA LEU A 169 2.45 -14.82 -6.93
C LEU A 169 2.47 -15.38 -5.50
N ASP A 170 3.26 -16.44 -5.30
CA ASP A 170 3.51 -16.99 -3.97
C ASP A 170 4.74 -16.30 -3.37
N MET A 171 4.49 -15.34 -2.49
CA MET A 171 5.51 -14.53 -1.83
C MET A 171 5.88 -15.11 -0.46
N ALA A 172 7.00 -14.63 0.10
CA ALA A 172 7.45 -15.03 1.44
C ALA A 172 6.54 -14.50 2.54
N ASP A 173 5.95 -13.34 2.32
CA ASP A 173 4.97 -12.73 3.22
C ASP A 173 3.55 -13.29 3.00
N SER A 174 2.60 -12.84 3.80
CA SER A 174 1.19 -13.25 3.73
C SER A 174 0.35 -12.38 2.79
N ARG A 175 0.97 -11.41 2.09
CA ARG A 175 0.25 -10.53 1.17
C ARG A 175 -0.06 -11.22 -0.14
N ASN A 176 -1.11 -10.74 -0.74
CA ASN A 176 -1.61 -11.18 -2.03
C ASN A 176 -1.00 -10.32 -3.14
N TYR A 177 -0.23 -10.94 -4.02
CA TYR A 177 0.38 -10.27 -5.18
C TYR A 177 0.00 -10.98 -6.47
N ALA A 178 -0.02 -10.24 -7.58
CA ALA A 178 -0.22 -10.82 -8.90
C ALA A 178 0.65 -10.18 -9.98
N ASN A 179 0.92 -10.97 -11.02
CA ASN A 179 1.26 -10.46 -12.34
C ASN A 179 -0.02 -10.46 -13.18
N ILE A 180 -0.25 -9.37 -13.91
CA ILE A 180 -1.48 -9.18 -14.70
C ILE A 180 -1.08 -8.89 -16.14
N SER A 181 -1.62 -9.66 -17.07
CA SER A 181 -1.45 -9.47 -18.52
C SER A 181 -2.73 -8.92 -19.14
N PHE A 182 -2.57 -8.01 -20.09
CA PHE A 182 -3.65 -7.36 -20.83
C PHE A 182 -3.45 -7.63 -22.32
N ASN A 183 -4.39 -8.35 -22.92
CA ASN A 183 -4.36 -8.78 -24.33
C ASN A 183 -5.59 -8.25 -25.04
N GLU A 184 -5.42 -7.20 -25.85
CA GLU A 184 -6.51 -6.54 -26.60
C GLU A 184 -7.71 -6.18 -25.70
N VAL A 185 -7.46 -5.70 -24.47
CA VAL A 185 -8.51 -5.34 -23.52
C VAL A 185 -9.18 -4.05 -23.97
N ILE A 186 -10.45 -4.14 -24.31
CA ILE A 186 -11.25 -2.99 -24.79
C ILE A 186 -11.96 -2.37 -23.58
N ILE A 187 -11.72 -1.08 -23.36
CA ILE A 187 -12.37 -0.29 -22.32
C ILE A 187 -12.96 0.99 -22.91
N ASP A 188 -14.04 1.46 -22.32
CA ASP A 188 -14.69 2.71 -22.68
C ASP A 188 -13.88 3.93 -22.20
N GLU A 189 -14.04 5.08 -22.87
CA GLU A 189 -13.37 6.34 -22.47
C GLU A 189 -13.74 6.79 -21.04
N SER A 190 -14.91 6.40 -20.52
CA SER A 190 -15.32 6.65 -19.14
C SER A 190 -14.47 5.91 -18.09
N SER A 191 -13.66 4.94 -18.51
CA SER A 191 -12.68 4.26 -17.65
C SER A 191 -11.45 5.12 -17.34
N LEU A 192 -11.24 6.26 -18.04
CA LEU A 192 -10.13 7.16 -17.77
C LEU A 192 -10.27 7.76 -16.38
N LEU A 193 -9.24 7.63 -15.55
CA LEU A 193 -9.14 8.20 -14.20
C LEU A 193 -8.25 9.45 -14.25
N GLY A 194 -8.82 10.60 -13.96
CA GLY A 194 -8.16 11.89 -14.15
C GLY A 194 -8.15 12.32 -15.61
N ASP A 195 -7.19 13.16 -15.98
CA ASP A 195 -7.04 13.68 -17.33
C ASP A 195 -6.10 12.81 -18.17
N LEU A 196 -6.34 12.80 -19.48
CA LEU A 196 -5.51 12.05 -20.42
C LEU A 196 -4.07 12.58 -20.40
N GLU A 197 -3.08 11.67 -20.37
CA GLU A 197 -1.65 11.95 -20.43
C GLU A 197 -1.05 12.70 -19.22
N THR A 198 -1.81 12.83 -18.11
CA THR A 198 -1.36 13.50 -16.88
C THR A 198 -1.00 12.53 -15.74
N ALA A 199 -1.06 11.23 -16.00
CA ALA A 199 -0.93 10.23 -14.93
C ALA A 199 0.44 10.20 -14.24
N GLY A 200 1.49 10.81 -14.80
CA GLY A 200 2.80 10.89 -14.15
C GLY A 200 2.72 11.56 -12.76
N GLU A 201 2.14 12.75 -12.70
CA GLU A 201 1.95 13.48 -11.44
C GLU A 201 0.87 12.83 -10.55
N THR A 202 -0.19 12.29 -11.17
CA THR A 202 -1.27 11.59 -10.47
C THR A 202 -0.74 10.38 -9.72
N VAL A 203 0.09 9.55 -10.37
CA VAL A 203 0.71 8.36 -9.74
C VAL A 203 1.63 8.76 -8.60
N GLU A 204 2.48 9.78 -8.77
CA GLU A 204 3.35 10.25 -7.69
C GLU A 204 2.55 10.73 -6.47
N SER A 205 1.44 11.45 -6.68
CA SER A 205 0.55 11.85 -5.58
C SER A 205 -0.06 10.65 -4.84
N ILE A 206 -0.48 9.61 -5.55
CA ILE A 206 -0.99 8.36 -4.95
C ILE A 206 0.13 7.64 -4.18
N LEU A 207 1.34 7.59 -4.76
CA LEU A 207 2.49 6.94 -4.16
C LEU A 207 3.00 7.66 -2.91
N ASP A 208 2.89 8.99 -2.84
CA ASP A 208 3.24 9.73 -1.63
C ASP A 208 2.37 9.31 -0.44
N ILE A 209 1.07 9.20 -0.64
CA ILE A 209 0.15 8.68 0.39
C ILE A 209 0.45 7.21 0.71
N GLY A 210 0.72 6.41 -0.31
CA GLY A 210 1.12 5.00 -0.13
C GLY A 210 2.42 4.85 0.66
N ARG A 211 3.44 5.68 0.41
CA ARG A 211 4.71 5.70 1.16
C ARG A 211 4.49 6.02 2.64
N ILE A 212 3.64 7.02 2.94
CA ILE A 212 3.30 7.40 4.32
C ILE A 212 2.57 6.27 5.04
N ALA A 213 1.54 5.72 4.42
CA ALA A 213 0.75 4.62 4.97
C ALA A 213 1.62 3.37 5.22
N MET A 214 2.49 3.02 4.27
CA MET A 214 3.45 1.93 4.43
C MET A 214 4.48 2.22 5.52
N SER A 215 4.90 3.48 5.70
CA SER A 215 5.83 3.86 6.78
C SER A 215 5.20 3.66 8.16
N ALA A 216 3.91 3.96 8.31
CA ALA A 216 3.17 3.70 9.54
C ALA A 216 3.08 2.18 9.82
N GLU A 217 2.79 1.36 8.81
CA GLU A 217 2.79 -0.09 8.93
C GLU A 217 4.18 -0.64 9.31
N MET A 218 5.25 -0.16 8.66
CA MET A 218 6.62 -0.57 8.98
C MET A 218 7.03 -0.18 10.40
N LEU A 219 6.58 0.98 10.88
CA LEU A 219 6.79 1.41 12.26
C LEU A 219 6.12 0.46 13.26
N GLY A 220 4.86 0.08 13.02
CA GLY A 220 4.14 -0.89 13.86
C GLY A 220 4.83 -2.25 13.93
N ASN A 221 5.37 -2.74 12.80
CA ASN A 221 6.19 -3.94 12.76
C ASN A 221 7.48 -3.81 13.59
N ALA A 222 8.17 -2.67 13.50
CA ALA A 222 9.39 -2.41 14.27
C ALA A 222 9.10 -2.33 15.77
N GLU A 223 8.03 -1.64 16.18
CA GLU A 223 7.59 -1.57 17.59
C GLU A 223 7.30 -2.97 18.14
N SER A 224 6.51 -3.78 17.45
CA SER A 224 6.18 -5.14 17.89
C SER A 224 7.41 -6.04 18.00
N ALA A 225 8.32 -6.00 17.02
CA ALA A 225 9.56 -6.77 17.06
C ALA A 225 10.46 -6.33 18.23
N PHE A 226 10.50 -5.04 18.52
CA PHE A 226 11.24 -4.51 19.66
C PHE A 226 10.64 -4.93 21.01
N GLU A 227 9.32 -4.85 21.18
CA GLU A 227 8.62 -5.29 22.39
C GLU A 227 8.87 -6.77 22.68
N ILE A 228 8.74 -7.63 21.66
CA ILE A 228 9.03 -9.08 21.78
C ILE A 228 10.50 -9.30 22.19
N THR A 229 11.42 -8.52 21.63
CA THR A 229 12.85 -8.61 21.97
C THR A 229 13.09 -8.21 23.42
N LEU A 230 12.50 -7.11 23.89
CA LEU A 230 12.63 -6.67 25.27
C LEU A 230 12.09 -7.69 26.27
N ASP A 231 10.95 -8.29 25.97
CA ASP A 231 10.34 -9.30 26.82
C ASP A 231 11.20 -10.55 26.90
N TYR A 232 11.80 -10.97 25.80
CA TYR A 232 12.75 -12.07 25.79
C TYR A 232 14.00 -11.76 26.65
N LEU A 233 14.59 -10.56 26.49
CA LEU A 233 15.75 -10.14 27.29
C LEU A 233 15.48 -10.09 28.80
N LYS A 234 14.26 -9.78 29.21
CA LYS A 234 13.83 -9.73 30.61
C LYS A 234 13.55 -11.11 31.23
N GLN A 235 13.38 -12.16 30.42
CA GLN A 235 12.97 -13.49 30.88
C GLN A 235 14.09 -14.53 30.75
N ARG A 236 14.88 -14.45 29.68
CA ARG A 236 15.91 -15.42 29.35
C ARG A 236 17.10 -15.34 30.32
N LYS A 237 17.52 -16.50 30.83
CA LYS A 237 18.72 -16.62 31.67
C LYS A 237 19.81 -17.37 30.92
N GLN A 238 21.03 -16.82 30.92
CA GLN A 238 22.26 -17.46 30.48
C GLN A 238 23.43 -17.02 31.39
N PHE A 239 24.45 -17.84 31.54
CA PHE A 239 25.60 -17.55 32.37
C PHE A 239 25.24 -17.17 33.82
N GLY A 240 24.16 -17.75 34.36
CA GLY A 240 23.70 -17.50 35.71
C GLY A 240 22.95 -16.18 35.94
N ALA A 241 22.67 -15.37 34.91
CA ALA A 241 21.99 -14.09 34.99
C ALA A 241 20.93 -13.92 33.91
N LEU A 242 20.03 -12.94 34.09
CA LEU A 242 19.15 -12.50 33.01
C LEU A 242 19.99 -11.87 31.88
N ILE A 243 19.75 -12.28 30.63
CA ILE A 243 20.57 -11.77 29.52
C ILE A 243 20.41 -10.26 29.31
N GLY A 244 19.26 -9.68 29.66
CA GLY A 244 19.02 -8.23 29.67
C GLY A 244 19.87 -7.44 30.65
N SER A 245 20.60 -8.10 31.59
CA SER A 245 21.59 -7.44 32.45
C SER A 245 22.94 -7.20 31.76
N PHE A 246 23.20 -7.83 30.62
CA PHE A 246 24.45 -7.65 29.89
C PHE A 246 24.46 -6.34 29.11
N GLN A 247 25.45 -5.52 29.39
CA GLN A 247 25.56 -4.15 28.84
C GLN A 247 25.53 -4.11 27.31
N ALA A 248 26.14 -5.10 26.63
CA ALA A 248 26.12 -5.19 25.17
C ALA A 248 24.70 -5.31 24.59
N LEU A 249 23.78 -6.02 25.27
CA LEU A 249 22.39 -6.15 24.86
C LEU A 249 21.57 -4.90 25.23
N GLN A 250 21.87 -4.28 26.36
CA GLN A 250 21.26 -2.99 26.75
C GLN A 250 21.55 -1.88 25.74
N HIS A 251 22.81 -1.78 25.26
CA HIS A 251 23.19 -0.79 24.25
C HIS A 251 22.44 -1.00 22.93
N ARG A 252 22.28 -2.25 22.50
CA ARG A 252 21.50 -2.58 21.29
C ARG A 252 20.01 -2.23 21.47
N ALA A 253 19.44 -2.51 22.64
CA ALA A 253 18.06 -2.14 22.93
C ALA A 253 17.87 -0.63 22.95
N ALA A 254 18.81 0.14 23.54
CA ALA A 254 18.76 1.58 23.53
C ALA A 254 18.87 2.18 22.12
N GLU A 255 19.74 1.63 21.26
CA GLU A 255 19.86 2.02 19.85
C GLU A 255 18.52 1.80 19.11
N MET A 256 17.93 0.59 19.20
CA MET A 256 16.64 0.29 18.59
C MET A 256 15.53 1.23 19.06
N PHE A 257 15.47 1.52 20.36
CA PHE A 257 14.49 2.44 20.94
C PHE A 257 14.62 3.85 20.33
N CYS A 258 15.85 4.39 20.28
CA CYS A 258 16.09 5.71 19.70
C CYS A 258 15.66 5.80 18.25
N GLU A 259 15.99 4.80 17.42
CA GLU A 259 15.63 4.79 16.00
C GLU A 259 14.12 4.67 15.80
N ILE A 260 13.42 3.88 16.63
CA ILE A 260 11.95 3.78 16.59
C ILE A 260 11.32 5.14 16.91
N GLU A 261 11.76 5.84 17.97
CA GLU A 261 11.20 7.14 18.37
C GLU A 261 11.46 8.24 17.32
N LEU A 262 12.64 8.24 16.68
CA LEU A 262 12.95 9.15 15.59
C LEU A 262 12.06 8.85 14.36
N THR A 263 11.90 7.59 14.01
CA THR A 263 11.05 7.15 12.92
C THR A 263 9.58 7.51 13.17
N LYS A 264 9.09 7.29 14.39
CA LYS A 264 7.75 7.68 14.81
C LYS A 264 7.49 9.18 14.60
N SER A 265 8.44 10.01 14.99
CA SER A 265 8.36 11.47 14.79
C SER A 265 8.29 11.82 13.30
N SER A 266 9.10 11.17 12.46
CA SER A 266 9.10 11.36 11.01
C SER A 266 7.79 10.92 10.35
N VAL A 267 7.27 9.74 10.72
CA VAL A 267 5.99 9.21 10.21
C VAL A 267 4.82 10.13 10.60
N MET A 268 4.77 10.59 11.86
CA MET A 268 3.76 11.54 12.30
C MET A 268 3.82 12.87 11.54
N ALA A 269 5.02 13.39 11.26
CA ALA A 269 5.18 14.61 10.49
C ALA A 269 4.67 14.43 9.05
N ALA A 270 4.96 13.29 8.43
CA ALA A 270 4.50 12.97 7.08
C ALA A 270 2.97 12.82 7.00
N MET A 271 2.34 12.14 7.97
CA MET A 271 0.88 12.01 8.05
C MET A 271 0.19 13.37 8.18
N ARG A 272 0.69 14.25 9.07
CA ARG A 272 0.17 15.62 9.21
C ARG A 272 0.32 16.43 7.94
N ALA A 273 1.49 16.34 7.28
CA ALA A 273 1.73 17.03 6.02
C ALA A 273 0.73 16.61 4.92
N ALA A 274 0.32 15.34 4.92
CA ALA A 274 -0.70 14.86 4.00
C ALA A 274 -2.09 15.43 4.32
N ASP A 275 -2.49 15.45 5.60
CA ASP A 275 -3.78 15.97 6.03
C ASP A 275 -3.89 17.49 5.82
N GLU A 276 -2.79 18.22 5.97
CA GLU A 276 -2.71 19.67 5.78
C GLU A 276 -2.44 20.10 4.32
N ASN A 277 -2.28 19.15 3.37
CA ASN A 277 -1.86 19.40 1.99
C ASN A 277 -0.59 20.28 1.91
N SER A 278 0.39 19.98 2.74
CA SER A 278 1.63 20.75 2.88
C SER A 278 2.52 20.64 1.63
N ASN A 279 3.22 21.70 1.29
CA ASN A 279 4.25 21.70 0.24
C ASN A 279 5.44 20.77 0.58
N GLU A 280 5.59 20.36 1.84
CA GLU A 280 6.62 19.43 2.32
C GLU A 280 6.22 17.95 2.13
N LEU A 281 5.00 17.67 1.67
CA LEU A 281 4.43 16.31 1.58
C LEU A 281 5.38 15.33 0.89
N GLN A 282 5.83 15.62 -0.33
CA GLN A 282 6.70 14.75 -1.12
C GLN A 282 8.03 14.46 -0.42
N ARG A 283 8.63 15.49 0.20
CA ARG A 283 9.88 15.35 0.96
C ARG A 283 9.68 14.48 2.21
N LEU A 284 8.61 14.73 2.96
CA LEU A 284 8.31 14.01 4.20
C LEU A 284 7.86 12.58 3.93
N SER A 285 7.13 12.31 2.84
CA SER A 285 6.76 10.94 2.44
C SER A 285 8.01 10.10 2.15
N SER A 286 8.96 10.65 1.39
CA SER A 286 10.22 9.98 1.07
C SER A 286 11.10 9.79 2.30
N LEU A 287 11.21 10.79 3.18
CA LEU A 287 11.97 10.74 4.42
C LEU A 287 11.42 9.66 5.36
N SER A 288 10.11 9.68 5.62
CA SER A 288 9.47 8.71 6.52
C SER A 288 9.62 7.27 6.00
N LYS A 289 9.50 7.07 4.68
CA LYS A 289 9.66 5.74 4.08
C LYS A 289 11.08 5.20 4.19
N THR A 290 12.08 6.06 4.00
CA THR A 290 13.50 5.69 4.17
C THR A 290 13.79 5.34 5.62
N MET A 291 13.43 6.22 6.56
CA MET A 291 13.65 5.99 7.99
C MET A 291 12.94 4.72 8.49
N ALA A 292 11.68 4.53 8.11
CA ALA A 292 10.92 3.34 8.49
C ALA A 292 11.57 2.05 7.95
N GLY A 293 12.10 2.10 6.71
CA GLY A 293 12.82 0.98 6.10
C GLY A 293 14.11 0.62 6.85
N GLU A 294 14.94 1.62 7.14
CA GLU A 294 16.20 1.44 7.87
C GLU A 294 15.97 0.96 9.30
N THR A 295 15.00 1.57 10.00
CA THR A 295 14.66 1.18 11.38
C THR A 295 14.11 -0.23 11.47
N LEU A 296 13.17 -0.61 10.58
CA LEU A 296 12.63 -1.98 10.56
C LEU A 296 13.73 -3.00 10.25
N HIS A 297 14.63 -2.70 9.31
CA HIS A 297 15.79 -3.54 9.03
C HIS A 297 16.70 -3.68 10.25
N LEU A 298 17.06 -2.56 10.90
CA LEU A 298 17.88 -2.57 12.11
C LEU A 298 17.25 -3.43 13.21
N VAL A 299 15.97 -3.19 13.52
CA VAL A 299 15.26 -3.88 14.60
C VAL A 299 15.15 -5.38 14.31
N SER A 300 14.76 -5.77 13.10
CA SER A 300 14.64 -7.18 12.74
C SER A 300 15.98 -7.93 12.82
N MET A 301 17.06 -7.33 12.32
CA MET A 301 18.40 -7.93 12.39
C MET A 301 18.96 -8.01 13.82
N ARG A 302 18.64 -7.01 14.67
CA ARG A 302 19.06 -7.00 16.09
C ARG A 302 18.23 -7.96 16.93
N GLN A 303 16.94 -8.13 16.61
CA GLN A 303 16.07 -9.12 17.24
C GLN A 303 16.69 -10.52 17.15
N PHE A 304 17.05 -10.99 15.95
CA PHE A 304 17.72 -12.28 15.78
C PHE A 304 18.96 -12.41 16.66
N LYS A 305 19.86 -11.42 16.63
CA LYS A 305 21.10 -11.43 17.42
C LYS A 305 20.87 -11.38 18.94
N CYS A 306 19.74 -10.81 19.38
CA CYS A 306 19.40 -10.76 20.81
C CYS A 306 18.70 -12.05 21.29
N THR A 307 18.05 -12.80 20.40
CA THR A 307 17.31 -14.01 20.74
C THR A 307 18.12 -15.29 20.52
N GLU A 308 19.21 -15.25 19.76
CA GLU A 308 20.17 -16.36 19.61
C GLU A 308 21.16 -16.49 20.80
N ALA A 309 21.23 -15.51 21.68
CA ALA A 309 22.08 -15.51 22.88
C ALA A 309 21.34 -16.26 24.03
#